data_fa184321f954e2f16f0868df5977a350
#
_entry.id   fa184321f954e2f16f0868df5977a350
#
_cell.length_a   1.000
_cell.length_b   1.000
_cell.length_c   1.000
_cell.angle_alpha   90.00
_cell.angle_beta   90.00
_cell.angle_gamma   90.00
#
_symmetry.space_group_name_H-M   'P 1'
#
loop_
_entity.id
_entity.type
_entity.pdbx_description
1 polymer ?
#
loop_
_entity_poly.entity_id
_entity_poly.type
_entity_poly.pdbx_seq_one_letter_code
_entity_poly.pdbx_strand_id
1 'polypeptide(L)'
;MAGFKPTPAQSKAINDRGENILVSASAGSGKTAVLVNRTIELIKEGQSIDRMLLVTFTDAAAKNMRDKIRAALQKIVQDSANPKDLRDRMSNQINRLVAADISTIHAFCLKLIKQYYYLINLDPQFRLLTDETERLLLQEDVWHEVSEELYKNAEEKVPGRASFSELVLNFSSDRDDQGLDDLILRLYEIANAQPDPEKWLQKLPDNYDLGSGSLLESNFYQQQLKPLVIEKLNQFIQDYRE
;
A
#
# COMPACT_ATOMS: atom_id res chain seq x y z
N MET A 1 34.17 4.28 14.24
CA MET A 1 32.78 4.51 14.68
C MET A 1 32.54 3.64 15.89
N ALA A 2 32.06 4.20 17.00
CA ALA A 2 31.67 3.41 18.17
C ALA A 2 30.65 2.33 17.76
N GLY A 3 30.85 1.10 18.26
CA GLY A 3 29.98 -0.03 17.92
C GLY A 3 28.53 0.30 18.31
N PHE A 4 27.58 -0.02 17.46
CA PHE A 4 26.16 0.06 17.77
C PHE A 4 25.88 -0.78 19.03
N LYS A 5 25.45 -0.14 20.10
CA LYS A 5 25.01 -0.82 21.33
C LYS A 5 23.49 -0.79 21.38
N PRO A 6 22.82 -1.90 21.09
CA PRO A 6 21.37 -1.94 21.10
C PRO A 6 20.81 -1.82 22.51
N THR A 7 19.71 -1.11 22.67
CA THR A 7 18.91 -1.17 23.88
C THR A 7 18.24 -2.57 24.02
N PRO A 8 17.72 -2.95 25.21
CA PRO A 8 17.04 -4.24 25.37
C PRO A 8 15.91 -4.47 24.34
N ALA A 9 15.10 -3.43 24.06
CA ALA A 9 14.03 -3.49 23.06
C ALA A 9 14.56 -3.67 21.62
N GLN A 10 15.62 -2.94 21.29
CA GLN A 10 16.28 -3.09 19.98
C GLN A 10 16.94 -4.47 19.84
N SER A 11 17.58 -4.98 20.91
CA SER A 11 18.17 -6.33 20.92
C SER A 11 17.10 -7.40 20.69
N LYS A 12 15.94 -7.26 21.34
CA LYS A 12 14.79 -8.13 21.09
C LYS A 12 14.36 -8.08 19.65
N ALA A 13 14.15 -6.89 19.06
CA ALA A 13 13.77 -6.73 17.66
C ALA A 13 14.80 -7.31 16.67
N ILE A 14 16.10 -7.31 17.02
CA ILE A 14 17.16 -7.91 16.19
C ILE A 14 17.14 -9.43 16.25
N ASN A 15 16.89 -10.03 17.43
CA ASN A 15 17.13 -11.44 17.69
C ASN A 15 15.87 -12.31 17.73
N ASP A 16 14.68 -11.76 17.93
CA ASP A 16 13.44 -12.54 17.96
C ASP A 16 13.17 -13.19 16.60
N ARG A 17 12.69 -14.45 16.63
CA ARG A 17 12.38 -15.29 15.46
C ARG A 17 11.03 -15.97 15.61
N GLY A 18 10.48 -16.41 14.47
CA GLY A 18 9.27 -17.25 14.46
C GLY A 18 7.95 -16.49 14.53
N GLU A 19 7.97 -15.17 14.75
CA GLU A 19 6.79 -14.32 14.88
C GLU A 19 6.90 -13.06 14.01
N ASN A 20 5.75 -12.45 13.70
CA ASN A 20 5.70 -11.12 13.11
C ASN A 20 6.05 -10.08 14.18
N ILE A 21 7.00 -9.22 13.89
CA ILE A 21 7.47 -8.20 14.83
C ILE A 21 7.08 -6.82 14.32
N LEU A 22 6.29 -6.09 15.11
CA LEU A 22 5.99 -4.68 14.90
C LEU A 22 6.90 -3.84 15.80
N VAL A 23 7.70 -2.96 15.18
CA VAL A 23 8.59 -2.04 15.91
C VAL A 23 8.05 -0.62 15.79
N SER A 24 7.45 -0.11 16.86
CA SER A 24 7.07 1.30 16.97
C SER A 24 8.25 2.11 17.52
N ALA A 25 8.63 3.17 16.80
CA ALA A 25 9.78 3.97 17.18
C ALA A 25 9.73 5.37 16.55
N SER A 26 10.10 6.41 17.30
CA SER A 26 10.17 7.81 16.84
C SER A 26 11.30 8.03 15.80
N ALA A 27 11.32 9.20 15.18
CA ALA A 27 12.44 9.60 14.32
C ALA A 27 13.76 9.62 15.11
N GLY A 28 14.87 9.18 14.49
CA GLY A 28 16.17 9.14 15.14
C GLY A 28 16.40 7.98 16.12
N SER A 29 15.41 7.15 16.43
CA SER A 29 15.52 6.01 17.35
C SER A 29 16.39 4.84 16.87
N GLY A 30 16.99 4.93 15.68
CA GLY A 30 17.85 3.89 15.15
C GLY A 30 17.13 2.75 14.41
N LYS A 31 15.88 2.92 13.93
CA LYS A 31 15.12 1.89 13.18
C LYS A 31 15.94 1.23 12.06
N THR A 32 16.61 2.03 11.25
CA THR A 32 17.46 1.51 10.16
C THR A 32 18.63 0.68 10.69
N ALA A 33 19.23 1.08 11.80
CA ALA A 33 20.32 0.31 12.41
C ALA A 33 19.81 -1.04 12.94
N VAL A 34 18.65 -1.06 13.57
CA VAL A 34 18.01 -2.32 14.03
C VAL A 34 17.76 -3.24 12.85
N LEU A 35 17.20 -2.73 11.74
CA LEU A 35 16.89 -3.54 10.55
C LEU A 35 18.17 -4.08 9.90
N VAL A 36 19.22 -3.25 9.76
CA VAL A 36 20.52 -3.70 9.23
C VAL A 36 21.12 -4.80 10.11
N ASN A 37 21.14 -4.59 11.44
CA ASN A 37 21.70 -5.60 12.35
C ASN A 37 20.87 -6.89 12.34
N ARG A 38 19.52 -6.82 12.31
CA ARG A 38 18.67 -8.00 12.16
C ARG A 38 19.01 -8.77 10.88
N THR A 39 19.16 -8.06 9.76
CA THR A 39 19.56 -8.67 8.47
C THR A 39 20.90 -9.38 8.59
N ILE A 40 21.89 -8.78 9.24
CA ILE A 40 23.22 -9.39 9.45
C ILE A 40 23.13 -10.65 10.32
N GLU A 41 22.35 -10.61 11.41
CA GLU A 41 22.16 -11.79 12.27
C GLU A 41 21.46 -12.92 11.51
N LEU A 42 20.43 -12.63 10.73
CA LEU A 42 19.78 -13.64 9.86
C LEU A 42 20.77 -14.26 8.85
N ILE A 43 21.66 -13.46 8.28
CA ILE A 43 22.72 -13.97 7.38
C ILE A 43 23.71 -14.85 8.15
N LYS A 44 24.10 -14.50 9.36
CA LYS A 44 24.97 -15.33 10.21
C LYS A 44 24.31 -16.68 10.55
N GLU A 45 23.01 -16.68 10.74
CA GLU A 45 22.20 -17.88 10.97
C GLU A 45 22.01 -18.76 9.73
N GLY A 46 22.52 -18.32 8.55
CA GLY A 46 22.49 -19.10 7.32
C GLY A 46 21.44 -18.66 6.30
N GLN A 47 20.67 -17.60 6.57
CA GLN A 47 19.77 -17.04 5.59
C GLN A 47 20.56 -16.34 4.48
N SER A 48 20.03 -16.35 3.24
CA SER A 48 20.66 -15.69 2.12
C SER A 48 19.98 -14.35 1.82
N ILE A 49 20.78 -13.29 1.59
CA ILE A 49 20.28 -11.93 1.37
C ILE A 49 19.42 -11.82 0.11
N ASP A 50 19.66 -12.61 -0.92
CA ASP A 50 18.88 -12.68 -2.16
C ASP A 50 17.50 -13.36 -1.97
N ARG A 51 17.22 -13.91 -0.78
CA ARG A 51 15.93 -14.47 -0.38
C ARG A 51 15.17 -13.56 0.59
N MET A 52 15.68 -12.36 0.84
CA MET A 52 15.07 -11.37 1.71
C MET A 52 14.50 -10.22 0.89
N LEU A 53 13.33 -9.74 1.26
CA LEU A 53 12.75 -8.50 0.76
C LEU A 53 12.88 -7.43 1.83
N LEU A 54 13.61 -6.35 1.52
CA LEU A 54 13.81 -5.19 2.38
C LEU A 54 13.20 -3.97 1.70
N VAL A 55 12.11 -3.47 2.26
CA VAL A 55 11.34 -2.37 1.66
C VAL A 55 11.57 -1.07 2.41
N THR A 56 11.74 0.01 1.67
CA THR A 56 11.88 1.38 2.19
C THR A 56 10.91 2.33 1.49
N PHE A 57 10.75 3.52 2.06
CA PHE A 57 9.88 4.54 1.48
C PHE A 57 10.48 5.26 0.26
N THR A 58 11.81 5.42 0.24
CA THR A 58 12.51 6.16 -0.81
C THR A 58 13.67 5.35 -1.38
N ASP A 59 14.03 5.59 -2.63
CA ASP A 59 15.15 4.94 -3.28
C ASP A 59 16.49 5.33 -2.64
N ALA A 60 16.61 6.55 -2.14
CA ALA A 60 17.76 7.00 -1.36
C ALA A 60 17.93 6.19 -0.06
N ALA A 61 16.81 5.88 0.63
CA ALA A 61 16.83 5.04 1.83
C ALA A 61 17.20 3.58 1.49
N ALA A 62 16.70 3.05 0.38
CA ALA A 62 17.04 1.71 -0.10
C ALA A 62 18.54 1.59 -0.43
N LYS A 63 19.09 2.58 -1.15
CA LYS A 63 20.51 2.66 -1.44
C LYS A 63 21.36 2.73 -0.16
N ASN A 64 20.99 3.63 0.77
CA ASN A 64 21.69 3.78 2.06
C ASN A 64 21.65 2.45 2.87
N MET A 65 20.52 1.76 2.88
CA MET A 65 20.37 0.45 3.55
C MET A 65 21.30 -0.58 2.92
N ARG A 66 21.33 -0.68 1.59
CA ARG A 66 22.22 -1.59 0.86
C ARG A 66 23.69 -1.32 1.17
N ASP A 67 24.08 -0.05 1.20
CA ASP A 67 25.46 0.34 1.50
C ASP A 67 25.84 0.02 2.96
N LYS A 68 24.92 0.20 3.91
CA LYS A 68 25.14 -0.16 5.32
C LYS A 68 25.28 -1.67 5.52
N ILE A 69 24.44 -2.47 4.84
CA ILE A 69 24.55 -3.94 4.88
C ILE A 69 25.88 -4.37 4.29
N ARG A 70 26.26 -3.85 3.11
CA ARG A 70 27.55 -4.11 2.48
C ARG A 70 28.71 -3.80 3.41
N ALA A 71 28.72 -2.62 4.02
CA ALA A 71 29.78 -2.20 4.94
C ALA A 71 29.85 -3.09 6.20
N ALA A 72 28.70 -3.53 6.71
CA ALA A 72 28.65 -4.43 7.86
C ALA A 72 29.22 -5.82 7.51
N LEU A 73 28.85 -6.38 6.35
CA LEU A 73 29.40 -7.65 5.85
C LEU A 73 30.92 -7.55 5.60
N GLN A 74 31.38 -6.46 4.98
CA GLN A 74 32.81 -6.22 4.73
C GLN A 74 33.61 -6.19 6.03
N LYS A 75 33.10 -5.57 7.11
CA LYS A 75 33.77 -5.58 8.41
C LYS A 75 33.98 -6.99 8.95
N ILE A 76 32.98 -7.87 8.81
CA ILE A 76 33.07 -9.26 9.25
C ILE A 76 34.11 -10.02 8.43
N VAL A 77 34.17 -9.78 7.11
CA VAL A 77 35.16 -10.39 6.20
C VAL A 77 36.59 -9.94 6.52
N GLN A 78 36.78 -8.65 6.84
CA GLN A 78 38.09 -8.05 7.11
C GLN A 78 38.63 -8.40 8.50
N ASP A 79 37.77 -8.77 9.42
CA ASP A 79 38.17 -9.10 10.79
C ASP A 79 38.77 -10.53 10.82
N SER A 80 40.09 -10.57 10.99
CA SER A 80 40.85 -11.82 11.05
C SER A 80 40.52 -12.68 12.28
N ALA A 81 39.91 -12.11 13.31
CA ALA A 81 39.43 -12.86 14.48
C ALA A 81 38.24 -13.76 14.15
N ASN A 82 37.51 -13.47 13.09
CA ASN A 82 36.40 -14.30 12.65
C ASN A 82 36.89 -15.61 11.95
N PRO A 83 36.23 -16.75 12.19
CA PRO A 83 36.52 -17.99 11.50
C PRO A 83 36.50 -17.83 9.97
N LYS A 84 37.39 -18.56 9.29
CA LYS A 84 37.50 -18.50 7.82
C LYS A 84 36.17 -18.78 7.14
N ASP A 85 35.46 -19.85 7.57
CA ASP A 85 34.15 -20.23 7.00
C ASP A 85 33.10 -19.12 7.11
N LEU A 86 33.10 -18.37 8.21
CA LEU A 86 32.22 -17.23 8.38
C LEU A 86 32.58 -16.10 7.40
N ARG A 87 33.86 -15.81 7.25
CA ARG A 87 34.35 -14.78 6.33
C ARG A 87 34.01 -15.12 4.88
N ASP A 88 34.22 -16.37 4.48
CA ASP A 88 33.90 -16.85 3.13
C ASP A 88 32.38 -16.77 2.84
N ARG A 89 31.56 -17.17 3.82
CA ARG A 89 30.11 -17.01 3.70
C ARG A 89 29.69 -15.54 3.56
N MET A 90 30.22 -14.64 4.38
CA MET A 90 29.90 -13.22 4.31
C MET A 90 30.38 -12.61 2.98
N SER A 91 31.53 -13.00 2.46
CA SER A 91 32.01 -12.59 1.15
C SER A 91 31.05 -13.01 0.03
N ASN A 92 30.52 -14.24 0.07
CA ASN A 92 29.50 -14.70 -0.87
C ASN A 92 28.21 -13.88 -0.77
N GLN A 93 27.79 -13.46 0.43
CA GLN A 93 26.61 -12.61 0.62
C GLN A 93 26.80 -11.20 0.05
N ILE A 94 28.02 -10.66 0.07
CA ILE A 94 28.34 -9.39 -0.59
C ILE A 94 28.11 -9.48 -2.10
N ASN A 95 28.50 -10.59 -2.73
CA ASN A 95 28.26 -10.82 -4.15
C ASN A 95 26.75 -10.96 -4.46
N ARG A 96 26.01 -11.66 -3.60
CA ARG A 96 24.54 -11.84 -3.73
C ARG A 96 23.76 -10.56 -3.47
N LEU A 97 24.34 -9.57 -2.81
CA LEU A 97 23.67 -8.29 -2.52
C LEU A 97 23.23 -7.53 -3.79
N VAL A 98 23.84 -7.82 -4.93
CA VAL A 98 23.45 -7.25 -6.23
C VAL A 98 22.07 -7.76 -6.65
N ALA A 99 21.76 -9.02 -6.36
CA ALA A 99 20.48 -9.64 -6.69
C ALA A 99 19.40 -9.47 -5.58
N ALA A 100 19.80 -8.93 -4.41
CA ALA A 100 18.91 -8.76 -3.28
C ALA A 100 17.82 -7.70 -3.53
N ASP A 101 16.60 -8.01 -3.11
CA ASP A 101 15.45 -7.11 -3.20
C ASP A 101 15.47 -6.09 -2.04
N ILE A 102 16.24 -5.01 -2.25
CA ILE A 102 16.30 -3.86 -1.35
C ILE A 102 15.86 -2.64 -2.14
N SER A 103 14.59 -2.24 -2.01
CA SER A 103 13.98 -1.23 -2.89
C SER A 103 12.77 -0.57 -2.23
N THR A 104 12.15 0.38 -2.91
CA THR A 104 10.80 0.82 -2.57
C THR A 104 9.78 -0.26 -2.95
N ILE A 105 8.59 -0.23 -2.33
CA ILE A 105 7.52 -1.17 -2.68
C ILE A 105 7.13 -1.05 -4.16
N HIS A 106 7.06 0.16 -4.69
CA HIS A 106 6.75 0.42 -6.09
C HIS A 106 7.79 -0.17 -7.04
N ALA A 107 9.08 0.01 -6.75
CA ALA A 107 10.14 -0.56 -7.56
C ALA A 107 10.14 -2.11 -7.52
N PHE A 108 9.83 -2.70 -6.36
CA PHE A 108 9.66 -4.14 -6.23
C PHE A 108 8.47 -4.65 -7.04
N CYS A 109 7.29 -4.02 -6.92
CA CYS A 109 6.12 -4.37 -7.70
C CYS A 109 6.38 -4.26 -9.22
N LEU A 110 7.04 -3.17 -9.64
CA LEU A 110 7.42 -3.00 -11.05
C LEU A 110 8.35 -4.11 -11.55
N LYS A 111 9.32 -4.53 -10.71
CA LYS A 111 10.20 -5.67 -11.01
C LYS A 111 9.39 -6.95 -11.21
N LEU A 112 8.41 -7.23 -10.32
CA LEU A 112 7.53 -8.39 -10.44
C LEU A 112 6.69 -8.33 -11.72
N ILE A 113 6.08 -7.19 -12.02
CA ILE A 113 5.28 -7.00 -13.24
C ILE A 113 6.15 -7.25 -14.47
N LYS A 114 7.36 -6.69 -14.54
CA LYS A 114 8.29 -6.90 -15.65
C LYS A 114 8.78 -8.36 -15.78
N GLN A 115 8.78 -9.11 -14.69
CA GLN A 115 9.17 -10.52 -14.70
C GLN A 115 8.01 -11.44 -15.09
N TYR A 116 6.77 -11.09 -14.73
CA TYR A 116 5.58 -11.94 -14.86
C TYR A 116 4.48 -11.33 -15.71
N TYR A 117 4.79 -10.33 -16.57
CA TYR A 117 3.82 -9.62 -17.41
C TYR A 117 2.92 -10.55 -18.23
N TYR A 118 3.47 -11.68 -18.67
CA TYR A 118 2.75 -12.68 -19.47
C TYR A 118 1.62 -13.39 -18.70
N LEU A 119 1.67 -13.45 -17.36
CA LEU A 119 0.61 -14.05 -16.55
C LEU A 119 -0.65 -13.17 -16.46
N ILE A 120 -0.49 -11.87 -16.68
CA ILE A 120 -1.57 -10.88 -16.61
C ILE A 120 -1.91 -10.29 -17.98
N ASN A 121 -1.43 -10.92 -19.07
CA ASN A 121 -1.61 -10.46 -20.45
C ASN A 121 -1.23 -8.99 -20.68
N LEU A 122 -0.21 -8.51 -19.98
CA LEU A 122 0.30 -7.16 -20.16
C LEU A 122 1.32 -7.12 -21.30
N ASP A 123 1.29 -6.04 -22.11
CA ASP A 123 2.31 -5.80 -23.13
C ASP A 123 3.70 -5.66 -22.49
N PRO A 124 4.74 -6.37 -22.94
CA PRO A 124 6.09 -6.24 -22.41
C PRO A 124 6.67 -4.83 -22.57
N GLN A 125 6.17 -4.04 -23.50
CA GLN A 125 6.58 -2.65 -23.75
C GLN A 125 5.72 -1.62 -23.00
N PHE A 126 4.97 -2.04 -21.98
CA PHE A 126 4.17 -1.11 -21.17
C PHE A 126 5.03 0.02 -20.58
N ARG A 127 4.45 1.20 -20.49
CA ARG A 127 5.03 2.32 -19.76
C ARG A 127 4.23 2.62 -18.50
N LEU A 128 4.90 3.16 -17.51
CA LEU A 128 4.22 3.69 -16.33
C LEU A 128 3.62 5.06 -16.64
N LEU A 129 2.34 5.22 -16.35
CA LEU A 129 1.65 6.50 -16.40
C LEU A 129 1.94 7.25 -15.10
N THR A 130 2.99 8.07 -15.10
CA THR A 130 3.47 8.79 -13.91
C THR A 130 3.06 10.26 -13.91
N ASP A 131 2.62 10.79 -15.04
CA ASP A 131 2.12 12.16 -15.17
C ASP A 131 0.66 12.20 -14.74
N GLU A 132 0.38 13.00 -13.72
CA GLU A 132 -0.97 13.14 -13.15
C GLU A 132 -1.93 13.79 -14.14
N THR A 133 -1.46 14.77 -14.92
CA THR A 133 -2.29 15.43 -15.93
C THR A 133 -2.69 14.46 -17.04
N GLU A 134 -1.73 13.66 -17.53
CA GLU A 134 -2.02 12.63 -18.52
C GLU A 134 -3.00 11.56 -17.99
N ARG A 135 -2.87 11.20 -16.73
CA ARG A 135 -3.77 10.26 -16.06
C ARG A 135 -5.20 10.78 -15.99
N LEU A 136 -5.36 12.06 -15.58
CA LEU A 136 -6.67 12.70 -15.50
C LEU A 136 -7.33 12.83 -16.86
N LEU A 137 -6.60 13.31 -17.86
CA LEU A 137 -7.12 13.41 -19.23
C LEU A 137 -7.59 12.05 -19.77
N LEU A 138 -6.81 11.00 -19.55
CA LEU A 138 -7.21 9.65 -19.95
C LEU A 138 -8.47 9.17 -19.23
N GLN A 139 -8.62 9.49 -17.95
CA GLN A 139 -9.83 9.15 -17.19
C GLN A 139 -11.05 9.93 -17.71
N GLU A 140 -10.90 11.21 -18.01
CA GLU A 140 -11.96 12.04 -18.60
C GLU A 140 -12.38 11.54 -19.98
N ASP A 141 -11.43 11.20 -20.84
CA ASP A 141 -11.71 10.66 -22.18
C ASP A 141 -12.48 9.34 -22.09
N VAL A 142 -12.01 8.40 -21.28
CA VAL A 142 -12.67 7.11 -21.08
C VAL A 142 -14.07 7.27 -20.45
N TRP A 143 -14.20 8.17 -19.46
CA TRP A 143 -15.49 8.44 -18.86
C TRP A 143 -16.46 9.06 -19.87
N HIS A 144 -16.00 9.97 -20.72
CA HIS A 144 -16.82 10.55 -21.77
C HIS A 144 -17.36 9.47 -22.73
N GLU A 145 -16.51 8.57 -23.21
CA GLU A 145 -16.94 7.46 -24.08
C GLU A 145 -17.98 6.56 -23.38
N VAL A 146 -17.73 6.18 -22.11
CA VAL A 146 -18.64 5.34 -21.34
C VAL A 146 -19.97 6.05 -21.08
N SER A 147 -19.95 7.33 -20.71
CA SER A 147 -21.15 8.11 -20.44
C SER A 147 -22.01 8.31 -21.69
N GLU A 148 -21.41 8.54 -22.87
CA GLU A 148 -22.15 8.58 -24.15
C GLU A 148 -22.87 7.26 -24.46
N GLU A 149 -22.24 6.13 -24.16
CA GLU A 149 -22.89 4.82 -24.33
C GLU A 149 -24.04 4.63 -23.35
N LEU A 150 -23.86 5.04 -22.11
CA LEU A 150 -24.91 4.99 -21.08
C LEU A 150 -26.09 5.92 -21.42
N TYR A 151 -25.85 7.11 -21.99
CA TYR A 151 -26.91 7.99 -22.46
C TYR A 151 -27.73 7.43 -23.61
N LYS A 152 -27.15 6.61 -24.50
CA LYS A 152 -27.90 5.91 -25.56
C LYS A 152 -28.95 4.96 -25.00
N ASN A 153 -28.71 4.41 -23.82
CA ASN A 153 -29.59 3.46 -23.14
C ASN A 153 -30.15 4.04 -21.81
N ALA A 154 -30.24 5.36 -21.70
CA ALA A 154 -30.48 6.07 -20.44
C ALA A 154 -31.81 5.71 -19.75
N GLU A 155 -32.84 5.31 -20.54
CA GLU A 155 -34.17 4.91 -20.04
C GLU A 155 -34.27 3.41 -19.76
N GLU A 156 -33.22 2.61 -20.04
CA GLU A 156 -33.27 1.18 -19.83
C GLU A 156 -33.34 0.87 -18.32
N LYS A 157 -34.42 0.16 -17.93
CA LYS A 157 -34.65 -0.22 -16.54
C LYS A 157 -34.27 -1.67 -16.31
N VAL A 158 -33.30 -1.87 -15.42
CA VAL A 158 -32.99 -3.20 -14.89
C VAL A 158 -33.71 -3.34 -13.54
N PRO A 159 -34.46 -4.44 -13.33
CA PRO A 159 -35.17 -4.66 -12.07
C PRO A 159 -34.24 -4.49 -10.83
N GLY A 160 -34.66 -3.64 -9.90
CA GLY A 160 -33.92 -3.37 -8.68
C GLY A 160 -32.73 -2.41 -8.84
N ARG A 161 -32.60 -1.73 -10.00
CA ARG A 161 -31.57 -0.70 -10.24
C ARG A 161 -32.21 0.57 -10.79
N ALA A 162 -31.62 1.72 -10.44
CA ALA A 162 -31.96 2.99 -11.07
C ALA A 162 -31.51 3.00 -12.53
N SER A 163 -32.29 3.65 -13.42
CA SER A 163 -31.82 3.93 -14.78
C SER A 163 -30.71 4.99 -14.75
N PHE A 164 -29.94 5.11 -15.84
CA PHE A 164 -28.88 6.12 -15.92
C PHE A 164 -29.46 7.54 -15.83
N SER A 165 -30.61 7.80 -16.46
CA SER A 165 -31.33 9.09 -16.31
C SER A 165 -31.69 9.41 -14.85
N GLU A 166 -32.14 8.41 -14.09
CA GLU A 166 -32.47 8.59 -12.66
C GLU A 166 -31.20 8.89 -11.84
N LEU A 167 -30.06 8.27 -12.18
CA LEU A 167 -28.78 8.59 -11.51
C LEU A 167 -28.34 10.02 -11.82
N VAL A 168 -28.37 10.42 -13.09
CA VAL A 168 -28.04 11.79 -13.50
C VAL A 168 -28.92 12.79 -12.74
N LEU A 169 -30.23 12.61 -12.72
CA LEU A 169 -31.16 13.52 -12.03
C LEU A 169 -30.93 13.61 -10.52
N ASN A 170 -30.46 12.52 -9.89
CA ASN A 170 -30.26 12.51 -8.45
C ASN A 170 -28.89 13.08 -7.99
N PHE A 171 -27.88 13.00 -8.84
CA PHE A 171 -26.50 13.33 -8.46
C PHE A 171 -25.94 14.54 -9.20
N SER A 172 -26.60 14.99 -10.27
CA SER A 172 -26.21 16.20 -11.00
C SER A 172 -26.92 17.44 -10.47
N SER A 173 -26.35 18.60 -10.74
CA SER A 173 -26.98 19.87 -10.43
C SER A 173 -27.91 20.33 -11.55
N ASP A 174 -28.75 21.36 -11.27
CA ASP A 174 -29.63 21.95 -12.31
C ASP A 174 -28.88 22.55 -13.53
N ARG A 175 -27.55 22.60 -13.47
CA ARG A 175 -26.71 23.29 -14.46
C ARG A 175 -25.75 22.39 -15.22
N ASP A 176 -25.37 21.27 -14.63
CA ASP A 176 -24.37 20.36 -15.20
C ASP A 176 -24.44 18.96 -14.57
N ASP A 177 -23.82 17.98 -15.22
CA ASP A 177 -23.72 16.59 -14.78
C ASP A 177 -22.44 16.30 -13.97
N GLN A 178 -21.65 17.34 -13.63
CA GLN A 178 -20.35 17.20 -12.96
C GLN A 178 -20.45 16.46 -11.62
N GLY A 179 -21.57 16.58 -10.92
CA GLY A 179 -21.76 15.90 -9.63
C GLY A 179 -21.75 14.38 -9.74
N LEU A 180 -22.29 13.82 -10.82
CA LEU A 180 -22.22 12.37 -11.09
C LEU A 180 -20.82 11.96 -11.55
N ASP A 181 -20.19 12.75 -12.41
CA ASP A 181 -18.84 12.52 -12.92
C ASP A 181 -17.83 12.45 -11.79
N ASP A 182 -17.83 13.43 -10.91
CA ASP A 182 -16.96 13.50 -9.74
C ASP A 182 -17.17 12.28 -8.81
N LEU A 183 -18.43 11.89 -8.61
CA LEU A 183 -18.76 10.73 -7.77
C LEU A 183 -18.22 9.43 -8.37
N ILE A 184 -18.38 9.23 -9.67
CA ILE A 184 -17.92 8.03 -10.37
C ILE A 184 -16.41 7.94 -10.40
N LEU A 185 -15.72 9.04 -10.73
CA LEU A 185 -14.25 9.08 -10.72
C LEU A 185 -13.69 8.82 -9.32
N ARG A 186 -14.29 9.40 -8.30
CA ARG A 186 -13.91 9.16 -6.91
C ARG A 186 -14.15 7.70 -6.48
N LEU A 187 -15.28 7.12 -6.89
CA LEU A 187 -15.61 5.73 -6.61
C LEU A 187 -14.62 4.78 -7.30
N TYR A 188 -14.24 5.09 -8.53
CA TYR A 188 -13.21 4.39 -9.29
C TYR A 188 -11.86 4.39 -8.58
N GLU A 189 -11.41 5.54 -8.07
CA GLU A 189 -10.16 5.63 -7.31
C GLU A 189 -10.19 4.78 -6.03
N ILE A 190 -11.28 4.84 -5.27
CA ILE A 190 -11.45 4.06 -4.04
C ILE A 190 -11.49 2.56 -4.36
N ALA A 191 -12.20 2.17 -5.42
CA ALA A 191 -12.29 0.78 -5.84
C ALA A 191 -10.93 0.22 -6.25
N ASN A 192 -10.15 0.97 -7.03
CA ASN A 192 -8.80 0.56 -7.46
C ASN A 192 -7.78 0.47 -6.32
N ALA A 193 -8.03 1.10 -5.19
CA ALA A 193 -7.23 0.93 -3.99
C ALA A 193 -7.52 -0.39 -3.25
N GLN A 194 -8.56 -1.14 -3.65
CA GLN A 194 -8.93 -2.41 -3.04
C GLN A 194 -8.19 -3.58 -3.72
N PRO A 195 -7.94 -4.68 -3.01
CA PRO A 195 -7.32 -5.88 -3.60
C PRO A 195 -8.12 -6.52 -4.74
N ASP A 196 -9.44 -6.38 -4.72
CA ASP A 196 -10.39 -6.89 -5.72
C ASP A 196 -11.48 -5.82 -5.92
N PRO A 197 -11.26 -4.88 -6.86
CA PRO A 197 -12.16 -3.75 -7.12
C PRO A 197 -13.58 -4.16 -7.44
N GLU A 198 -13.77 -5.15 -8.32
CA GLU A 198 -15.08 -5.59 -8.77
C GLU A 198 -15.89 -6.19 -7.62
N LYS A 199 -15.28 -7.07 -6.84
CA LYS A 199 -15.91 -7.70 -5.68
C LYS A 199 -16.23 -6.69 -4.59
N TRP A 200 -15.39 -5.68 -4.42
CA TRP A 200 -15.65 -4.60 -3.49
C TRP A 200 -16.87 -3.78 -3.92
N LEU A 201 -16.95 -3.39 -5.19
CA LEU A 201 -18.09 -2.66 -5.76
C LEU A 201 -19.40 -3.47 -5.62
N GLN A 202 -19.36 -4.78 -5.90
CA GLN A 202 -20.53 -5.65 -5.76
C GLN A 202 -21.05 -5.72 -4.32
N LYS A 203 -20.18 -5.58 -3.32
CA LYS A 203 -20.54 -5.61 -1.89
C LYS A 203 -20.96 -4.26 -1.32
N LEU A 204 -20.72 -3.16 -2.04
CA LEU A 204 -21.09 -1.83 -1.55
C LEU A 204 -22.57 -1.70 -1.19
N PRO A 205 -23.52 -2.21 -2.02
CA PRO A 205 -24.95 -2.14 -1.70
C PRO A 205 -25.31 -2.84 -0.39
N ASP A 206 -24.59 -3.90 0.00
CA ASP A 206 -24.85 -4.64 1.24
C ASP A 206 -24.76 -3.75 2.49
N ASN A 207 -23.94 -2.68 2.43
CA ASN A 207 -23.82 -1.72 3.53
C ASN A 207 -25.09 -0.86 3.70
N TYR A 208 -25.88 -0.74 2.68
CA TYR A 208 -27.11 0.07 2.64
C TYR A 208 -28.38 -0.81 2.72
N ASP A 209 -28.21 -2.13 2.80
CA ASP A 209 -29.35 -3.03 2.97
C ASP A 209 -29.91 -2.84 4.39
N LEU A 210 -31.11 -2.25 4.43
CA LEU A 210 -31.84 -2.00 5.67
C LEU A 210 -32.54 -3.26 6.19
N GLY A 211 -32.57 -4.35 5.39
CA GLY A 211 -33.36 -5.52 5.67
C GLY A 211 -34.86 -5.15 5.81
N SER A 212 -35.54 -5.76 6.78
CA SER A 212 -36.92 -5.39 7.15
C SER A 212 -36.99 -4.32 8.25
N GLY A 213 -35.84 -3.78 8.68
CA GLY A 213 -35.71 -2.82 9.79
C GLY A 213 -35.67 -1.36 9.37
N SER A 214 -35.57 -0.50 10.35
CA SER A 214 -35.36 0.94 10.13
C SER A 214 -33.88 1.26 9.81
N LEU A 215 -33.62 2.44 9.23
CA LEU A 215 -32.23 2.94 9.04
C LEU A 215 -31.40 2.82 10.33
N LEU A 216 -31.99 3.09 11.48
CA LEU A 216 -31.33 3.05 12.77
C LEU A 216 -30.86 1.64 13.19
N GLU A 217 -31.47 0.58 12.63
CA GLU A 217 -31.13 -0.82 12.88
C GLU A 217 -30.15 -1.38 11.86
N SER A 218 -29.89 -0.67 10.76
CA SER A 218 -28.98 -1.09 9.73
C SER A 218 -27.53 -1.17 10.20
N ASN A 219 -26.76 -2.09 9.64
CA ASN A 219 -25.31 -2.20 9.89
C ASN A 219 -24.58 -0.90 9.54
N PHE A 220 -25.00 -0.23 8.47
CA PHE A 220 -24.44 1.06 8.06
C PHE A 220 -24.60 2.11 9.14
N TYR A 221 -25.81 2.27 9.70
CA TYR A 221 -26.02 3.24 10.77
C TYR A 221 -25.24 2.87 12.03
N GLN A 222 -25.33 1.63 12.48
CA GLN A 222 -24.74 1.23 13.75
C GLN A 222 -23.21 1.23 13.74
N GLN A 223 -22.59 0.82 12.64
CA GLN A 223 -21.14 0.67 12.56
C GLN A 223 -20.42 1.89 11.98
N GLN A 224 -21.08 2.68 11.15
CA GLN A 224 -20.44 3.78 10.45
C GLN A 224 -21.00 5.16 10.85
N LEU A 225 -22.32 5.37 10.75
CA LEU A 225 -22.90 6.69 11.03
C LEU A 225 -22.95 7.03 12.52
N LYS A 226 -23.40 6.11 13.35
CA LYS A 226 -23.58 6.35 14.79
C LYS A 226 -22.25 6.71 15.51
N PRO A 227 -21.12 6.05 15.26
CA PRO A 227 -19.83 6.46 15.83
C PRO A 227 -19.41 7.86 15.41
N LEU A 228 -19.58 8.22 14.12
CA LEU A 228 -19.25 9.54 13.60
C LEU A 228 -20.13 10.64 14.22
N VAL A 229 -21.44 10.38 14.37
CA VAL A 229 -22.36 11.32 15.00
C VAL A 229 -21.99 11.53 16.48
N ILE A 230 -21.67 10.45 17.20
CA ILE A 230 -21.25 10.53 18.61
C ILE A 230 -19.94 11.31 18.73
N GLU A 231 -18.97 11.04 17.87
CA GLU A 231 -17.69 11.76 17.85
C GLU A 231 -17.90 13.27 17.63
N LYS A 232 -18.69 13.64 16.63
CA LYS A 232 -19.06 15.04 16.35
C LYS A 232 -19.77 15.70 17.52
N LEU A 233 -20.73 15.02 18.14
CA LEU A 233 -21.42 15.55 19.31
C LEU A 233 -20.47 15.75 20.49
N ASN A 234 -19.55 14.82 20.73
CA ASN A 234 -18.55 14.95 21.77
C ASN A 234 -17.58 16.11 21.51
N GLN A 235 -17.17 16.33 20.26
CA GLN A 235 -16.39 17.51 19.87
C GLN A 235 -17.17 18.80 20.19
N PHE A 236 -18.43 18.90 19.76
CA PHE A 236 -19.28 20.04 20.07
C PHE A 236 -19.41 20.29 21.57
N ILE A 237 -19.56 19.25 22.38
CA ILE A 237 -19.66 19.35 23.85
C ILE A 237 -18.35 19.88 24.46
N GLN A 238 -17.21 19.46 23.90
CA GLN A 238 -15.89 19.96 24.35
C GLN A 238 -15.69 21.42 24.00
N ASP A 239 -15.99 21.81 22.75
CA ASP A 239 -15.84 23.17 22.26
C ASP A 239 -16.77 24.17 23.01
N TYR A 240 -17.89 23.69 23.56
CA TYR A 240 -18.80 24.52 24.37
C TYR A 240 -18.43 24.61 25.87
N ARG A 241 -17.45 23.82 26.32
CA ARG A 241 -16.99 23.81 27.72
C ARG A 241 -15.72 24.63 27.94
N GLU A 242 -15.05 25.06 26.85
CA GLU A 242 -13.97 26.03 26.84
C GLU A 242 -14.51 27.45 26.62
#